data_e4fb9d5ce9063d2906362c9a2d3f9cdc
#
_entry.id   e4fb9d5ce9063d2906362c9a2d3f9cdc
#
_cell.length_a   1.000
_cell.length_b   1.000
_cell.length_c   1.000
_cell.angle_alpha   90.00
_cell.angle_beta   90.00
_cell.angle_gamma   90.00
#
_symmetry.space_group_name_H-M   'P 1'
#
loop_
_entity.id
_entity.type
_entity.pdbx_description
1 polymer ?
#
loop_
_entity_poly.entity_id
_entity_poly.type
_entity_poly.pdbx_seq_one_letter_code
_entity_poly.pdbx_strand_id
1 'polypeptide(L)'
;MMRKRRRLIAALCLLLTLPLHGYAEQELLPAHMNVRTLYPREEAPAETPAPPQDSPTPSPTPAPPPPEEGDFVLLGHRSRSVPLDMAGYYLEEMREAAVSGSMSAGRAAEQSRNAALAAGGMGTAVSFDDLYLLARVIDAMAGSDWLTDDFRMCVGEVVLNRVASPEFPNTIRDVVYQRGQYAVVNTAHFAALTPRWECVDCALRLLQGERHMVAAVVYQADYLQGELFTMFPDRQLGTTYFCLSDRLELYS
;
A
#
# COMPACT_ATOMS: atom_id res chain seq x y z
N MET A 1 -19.08 -81.81 1.77
CA MET A 1 -20.09 -80.76 2.03
C MET A 1 -19.53 -79.77 3.05
N MET A 2 -19.09 -78.62 2.61
CA MET A 2 -18.33 -77.65 3.42
C MET A 2 -19.25 -76.64 4.07
N ARG A 3 -19.27 -76.59 5.39
CA ARG A 3 -19.93 -75.55 6.16
C ARG A 3 -19.01 -74.31 6.24
N LYS A 4 -19.43 -73.21 5.58
CA LYS A 4 -18.79 -71.90 5.73
C LYS A 4 -19.20 -71.28 7.10
N ARG A 5 -18.20 -71.17 7.97
CA ARG A 5 -18.32 -70.42 9.22
C ARG A 5 -18.25 -68.90 8.90
N ARG A 6 -19.34 -68.22 9.10
CA ARG A 6 -19.37 -66.74 9.13
C ARG A 6 -18.79 -66.30 10.48
N ARG A 7 -17.64 -65.66 10.45
CA ARG A 7 -17.11 -64.96 11.62
C ARG A 7 -17.75 -63.56 11.63
N LEU A 8 -18.59 -63.30 12.62
CA LEU A 8 -19.05 -61.98 13.01
C LEU A 8 -17.84 -61.27 13.66
N ILE A 9 -17.33 -60.23 13.06
CA ILE A 9 -16.41 -59.29 13.70
C ILE A 9 -17.31 -58.23 14.33
N ALA A 10 -17.48 -58.28 15.64
CA ALA A 10 -18.06 -57.20 16.42
C ALA A 10 -17.02 -56.09 16.48
N ALA A 11 -17.23 -55.03 15.71
CA ALA A 11 -16.49 -53.81 15.85
C ALA A 11 -16.95 -53.12 17.13
N LEU A 12 -16.09 -53.21 18.14
CA LEU A 12 -16.23 -52.44 19.39
C LEU A 12 -15.92 -51.00 19.07
N CYS A 13 -16.95 -50.18 18.87
CA CYS A 13 -16.83 -48.72 18.85
C CYS A 13 -16.47 -48.24 20.25
N LEU A 14 -15.16 -48.16 20.54
CA LEU A 14 -14.68 -47.44 21.69
C LEU A 14 -14.81 -45.95 21.35
N LEU A 15 -15.91 -45.34 21.81
CA LEU A 15 -16.07 -43.89 21.88
C LEU A 15 -15.04 -43.36 22.86
N LEU A 16 -13.85 -43.06 22.34
CA LEU A 16 -12.91 -42.16 22.99
C LEU A 16 -13.54 -40.77 22.90
N THR A 17 -14.28 -40.39 23.93
CA THR A 17 -14.56 -39.00 24.24
C THR A 17 -13.25 -38.33 24.58
N LEU A 18 -12.53 -37.86 23.55
CA LEU A 18 -11.52 -36.85 23.72
C LEU A 18 -12.24 -35.59 24.21
N PRO A 19 -11.80 -34.98 25.31
CA PRO A 19 -12.31 -33.68 25.67
C PRO A 19 -11.98 -32.77 24.48
N LEU A 20 -13.02 -32.14 23.96
CA LEU A 20 -12.87 -30.91 23.17
C LEU A 20 -12.17 -29.92 24.08
N HIS A 21 -10.84 -30.00 24.12
CA HIS A 21 -10.05 -28.85 24.49
C HIS A 21 -10.42 -27.84 23.44
N GLY A 22 -11.14 -26.82 23.90
CA GLY A 22 -11.41 -25.65 23.10
C GLY A 22 -10.10 -25.29 22.41
N TYR A 23 -10.09 -25.35 21.11
CA TYR A 23 -9.27 -24.46 20.36
C TYR A 23 -9.72 -23.09 20.85
N ALA A 24 -9.00 -22.57 21.87
CA ALA A 24 -8.94 -21.15 22.03
C ALA A 24 -8.65 -20.67 20.61
N GLU A 25 -9.58 -19.93 20.04
CA GLU A 25 -9.29 -19.06 18.93
C GLU A 25 -8.05 -18.29 19.39
N GLN A 26 -6.88 -18.81 19.03
CA GLN A 26 -5.73 -17.94 18.92
C GLN A 26 -6.20 -16.97 17.86
N GLU A 27 -6.75 -15.85 18.34
CA GLU A 27 -6.77 -14.65 17.54
C GLU A 27 -5.36 -14.55 17.01
N LEU A 28 -5.19 -14.89 15.73
CA LEU A 28 -4.02 -14.53 14.95
C LEU A 28 -4.07 -13.02 14.94
N LEU A 29 -3.50 -12.45 16.00
CA LEU A 29 -3.20 -11.02 16.01
C LEU A 29 -2.32 -10.82 14.80
N PRO A 30 -2.73 -9.96 13.85
CA PRO A 30 -1.90 -9.65 12.71
C PRO A 30 -0.55 -9.22 13.23
N ALA A 31 0.49 -9.56 12.48
CA ALA A 31 1.83 -9.07 12.76
C ALA A 31 1.74 -7.56 13.03
N HIS A 32 1.80 -7.22 14.31
CA HIS A 32 1.74 -5.83 14.71
C HIS A 32 3.11 -5.24 14.42
N MET A 33 3.25 -4.62 13.27
CA MET A 33 4.14 -3.48 13.27
C MET A 33 3.57 -2.51 14.30
N ASN A 34 4.27 -2.42 15.41
CA ASN A 34 3.83 -1.59 16.51
C ASN A 34 3.88 -0.14 16.03
N VAL A 35 2.72 0.43 15.72
CA VAL A 35 2.58 1.82 15.26
C VAL A 35 3.31 2.79 16.20
N ARG A 36 3.41 2.46 17.49
CA ARG A 36 4.19 3.21 18.47
C ARG A 36 5.69 3.23 18.21
N THR A 37 6.22 2.20 17.55
CA THR A 37 7.66 2.12 17.24
C THR A 37 7.99 2.92 15.98
N LEU A 38 7.06 2.99 15.02
CA LEU A 38 7.21 3.77 13.79
C LEU A 38 7.10 5.28 14.02
N TYR A 39 6.28 5.68 15.01
CA TYR A 39 6.03 7.08 15.34
C TYR A 39 6.16 7.26 16.85
N PRO A 40 7.39 7.44 17.39
CA PRO A 40 7.56 7.83 18.77
C PRO A 40 6.82 9.15 19.00
N ARG A 41 5.90 9.14 19.94
CA ARG A 41 5.16 10.32 20.35
C ARG A 41 6.16 11.28 21.00
N GLU A 42 6.58 12.28 20.24
CA GLU A 42 7.26 13.43 20.80
C GLU A 42 6.21 14.17 21.63
N GLU A 43 6.32 14.03 22.95
CA GLU A 43 5.53 14.85 23.88
C GLU A 43 6.04 16.28 23.74
N ALA A 44 5.33 17.09 22.96
CA ALA A 44 5.57 18.52 22.90
C ALA A 44 5.35 19.11 24.30
N PRO A 45 6.28 19.93 24.81
CA PRO A 45 6.07 20.68 26.04
C PRO A 45 4.85 21.58 25.86
N ALA A 46 3.98 21.59 26.88
CA ALA A 46 2.80 22.43 26.92
C ALA A 46 3.24 23.90 26.89
N GLU A 47 3.13 24.53 25.74
CA GLU A 47 3.28 25.98 25.60
C GLU A 47 2.04 26.68 26.15
N THR A 48 2.27 27.53 27.12
CA THR A 48 1.32 28.48 27.67
C THR A 48 0.89 29.45 26.57
N PRO A 49 -0.40 29.70 26.34
CA PRO A 49 -0.85 30.62 25.30
C PRO A 49 -0.43 32.06 25.63
N ALA A 50 0.33 32.66 24.73
CA ALA A 50 0.64 34.08 24.76
C ALA A 50 -0.62 34.90 24.38
N PRO A 51 -0.80 36.13 24.94
CA PRO A 51 -1.94 36.97 24.62
C PRO A 51 -1.91 37.44 23.17
N PRO A 52 -3.06 37.69 22.55
CA PRO A 52 -3.16 38.11 21.16
C PRO A 52 -2.48 39.47 20.95
N GLN A 53 -1.49 39.49 20.03
CA GLN A 53 -0.96 40.73 19.49
C GLN A 53 -1.77 41.14 18.27
N ASP A 54 -2.30 42.34 18.31
CA ASP A 54 -2.93 42.99 17.18
C ASP A 54 -1.93 43.17 16.03
N SER A 55 -2.11 42.36 14.99
CA SER A 55 -1.37 42.51 13.75
C SER A 55 -2.03 43.53 12.84
N PRO A 56 -1.29 44.51 12.29
CA PRO A 56 -1.86 45.45 11.34
C PRO A 56 -2.30 44.73 10.06
N THR A 57 -3.50 45.04 9.61
CA THR A 57 -4.09 44.57 8.35
C THR A 57 -3.13 44.88 7.20
N PRO A 58 -2.69 43.89 6.40
CA PRO A 58 -1.88 44.17 5.24
C PRO A 58 -2.70 44.92 4.18
N SER A 59 -2.14 46.02 3.70
CA SER A 59 -2.67 46.79 2.59
C SER A 59 -2.75 45.90 1.33
N PRO A 60 -3.76 45.97 0.49
CA PRO A 60 -3.88 45.16 -0.70
C PRO A 60 -2.69 45.41 -1.64
N THR A 61 -1.89 44.39 -1.89
CA THR A 61 -0.87 44.39 -2.91
C THR A 61 -1.54 44.57 -4.27
N PRO A 62 -1.15 45.54 -5.11
CA PRO A 62 -1.69 45.66 -6.46
C PRO A 62 -1.41 44.37 -7.25
N ALA A 63 -2.41 43.90 -8.00
CA ALA A 63 -2.30 42.76 -8.86
C ALA A 63 -1.14 42.97 -9.87
N PRO A 64 -0.30 41.96 -10.17
CA PRO A 64 0.71 42.07 -11.19
C PRO A 64 0.04 42.37 -12.53
N PRO A 65 0.68 43.18 -13.39
CA PRO A 65 0.17 43.47 -14.72
C PRO A 65 0.10 42.16 -15.54
N PRO A 66 -0.87 42.02 -16.46
CA PRO A 66 -0.94 40.89 -17.35
C PRO A 66 0.36 40.73 -18.11
N PRO A 67 0.87 39.52 -18.38
CA PRO A 67 2.08 39.31 -19.15
C PRO A 67 1.92 39.93 -20.54
N GLU A 68 2.87 40.79 -20.92
CA GLU A 68 2.90 41.33 -22.26
C GLU A 68 3.16 40.21 -23.27
N GLU A 69 2.36 40.10 -24.32
CA GLU A 69 2.60 39.21 -25.43
C GLU A 69 3.94 39.60 -26.09
N GLY A 70 4.99 38.82 -25.82
CA GLY A 70 6.22 38.99 -26.56
C GLY A 70 7.50 38.40 -25.99
N ASP A 71 7.63 38.09 -24.73
CA ASP A 71 8.89 37.59 -24.18
C ASP A 71 8.85 36.16 -23.68
N PHE A 72 8.59 35.21 -24.59
CA PHE A 72 9.05 33.86 -24.38
C PHE A 72 10.51 33.77 -24.77
N VAL A 73 11.43 34.04 -23.85
CA VAL A 73 12.81 33.64 -23.98
C VAL A 73 12.86 32.13 -23.96
N LEU A 74 12.82 31.52 -25.12
CA LEU A 74 13.14 30.10 -25.32
C LEU A 74 14.61 29.93 -24.92
N LEU A 75 14.85 29.61 -23.64
CA LEU A 75 16.10 29.02 -23.21
C LEU A 75 16.31 27.76 -24.07
N GLY A 76 17.34 27.78 -24.91
CA GLY A 76 17.64 26.88 -26.02
C GLY A 76 17.72 25.40 -25.73
N HIS A 77 16.66 24.83 -25.24
CA HIS A 77 16.43 23.42 -25.34
C HIS A 77 15.85 23.16 -26.74
N ARG A 78 16.65 22.53 -27.58
CA ARG A 78 16.17 21.93 -28.82
C ARG A 78 14.93 21.13 -28.49
N SER A 79 13.80 21.73 -28.77
CA SER A 79 12.51 21.04 -28.72
C SER A 79 12.57 19.95 -29.79
N ARG A 80 13.05 18.76 -29.42
CA ARG A 80 12.59 17.59 -30.09
C ARG A 80 11.08 17.62 -29.86
N SER A 81 10.32 17.73 -30.93
CA SER A 81 8.88 17.43 -30.86
C SER A 81 8.72 15.93 -30.61
N VAL A 82 8.99 15.52 -29.37
CA VAL A 82 8.47 14.27 -28.85
C VAL A 82 6.98 14.51 -28.79
N PRO A 83 6.14 13.68 -29.44
CA PRO A 83 4.72 13.74 -29.19
C PRO A 83 4.56 13.76 -27.68
N LEU A 84 3.96 14.81 -27.13
CA LEU A 84 3.76 14.91 -25.71
C LEU A 84 2.88 13.71 -25.36
N ASP A 85 3.45 12.73 -24.65
CA ASP A 85 2.67 11.61 -24.15
C ASP A 85 1.72 12.13 -23.07
N MET A 86 0.52 12.53 -23.52
CA MET A 86 -0.47 13.12 -22.62
C MET A 86 -0.87 12.15 -21.53
N ALA A 87 -0.80 10.83 -21.77
CA ALA A 87 -1.05 9.85 -20.74
C ALA A 87 0.04 9.89 -19.66
N GLY A 88 1.29 10.08 -20.03
CA GLY A 88 2.41 10.30 -19.12
C GLY A 88 2.27 11.61 -18.35
N TYR A 89 1.88 12.69 -18.99
CA TYR A 89 1.64 13.97 -18.34
C TYR A 89 0.58 13.86 -17.24
N TYR A 90 -0.58 13.29 -17.55
CA TYR A 90 -1.63 13.11 -16.53
C TYR A 90 -1.27 12.12 -15.44
N LEU A 91 -0.33 11.21 -15.67
CA LEU A 91 0.20 10.35 -14.62
C LEU A 91 1.00 11.14 -13.59
N GLU A 92 1.79 12.13 -14.04
CA GLU A 92 2.48 13.05 -13.14
C GLU A 92 1.49 13.91 -12.35
N GLU A 93 0.43 14.41 -12.98
CA GLU A 93 -0.64 15.14 -12.29
C GLU A 93 -1.30 14.25 -11.19
N MET A 94 -1.51 12.96 -11.47
CA MET A 94 -2.01 12.02 -10.47
C MET A 94 -1.02 11.86 -9.30
N ARG A 95 0.28 11.79 -9.59
CA ARG A 95 1.33 11.68 -8.58
C ARG A 95 1.36 12.93 -7.68
N GLU A 96 1.38 14.11 -8.25
CA GLU A 96 1.34 15.38 -7.52
C GLU A 96 0.09 15.51 -6.66
N ALA A 97 -1.07 15.12 -7.20
CA ALA A 97 -2.32 15.10 -6.46
C ALA A 97 -2.27 14.13 -5.26
N ALA A 98 -1.63 12.97 -5.41
CA ALA A 98 -1.47 12.01 -4.32
C ALA A 98 -0.57 12.57 -3.19
N VAL A 99 0.57 13.18 -3.54
CA VAL A 99 1.48 13.81 -2.56
C VAL A 99 0.84 14.99 -1.86
N SER A 100 0.00 15.75 -2.55
CA SER A 100 -0.74 16.89 -1.95
C SER A 100 -2.03 16.47 -1.22
N GLY A 101 -2.45 15.21 -1.33
CA GLY A 101 -3.71 14.72 -0.77
C GLY A 101 -4.96 15.24 -1.48
N SER A 102 -4.83 15.76 -2.70
CA SER A 102 -5.94 16.33 -3.46
C SER A 102 -6.72 15.27 -4.24
N MET A 103 -7.73 14.64 -3.59
CA MET A 103 -8.55 13.58 -4.19
C MET A 103 -9.28 14.04 -5.47
N SER A 104 -9.78 15.29 -5.50
CA SER A 104 -10.50 15.81 -6.66
C SER A 104 -9.58 16.01 -7.86
N ALA A 105 -8.38 16.57 -7.64
CA ALA A 105 -7.39 16.77 -8.70
C ALA A 105 -6.90 15.43 -9.25
N GLY A 106 -6.62 14.46 -8.39
CA GLY A 106 -6.16 13.14 -8.80
C GLY A 106 -7.18 12.38 -9.66
N ARG A 107 -8.46 12.40 -9.27
CA ARG A 107 -9.54 11.79 -10.08
C ARG A 107 -9.77 12.51 -11.41
N ALA A 108 -9.61 13.84 -11.45
CA ALA A 108 -9.69 14.59 -12.69
C ALA A 108 -8.52 14.24 -13.63
N ALA A 109 -7.31 14.12 -13.10
CA ALA A 109 -6.14 13.68 -13.84
C ALA A 109 -6.30 12.22 -14.36
N GLU A 110 -6.86 11.31 -13.56
CA GLU A 110 -7.19 9.95 -13.98
C GLU A 110 -8.15 9.94 -15.18
N GLN A 111 -9.23 10.74 -15.13
CA GLN A 111 -10.18 10.83 -16.24
C GLN A 111 -9.49 11.32 -17.52
N SER A 112 -8.66 12.35 -17.42
CA SER A 112 -7.90 12.88 -18.54
C SER A 112 -6.89 11.89 -19.09
N ARG A 113 -6.21 11.15 -18.21
CA ARG A 113 -5.30 10.06 -18.58
C ARG A 113 -6.04 8.95 -19.33
N ASN A 114 -7.17 8.50 -18.83
CA ASN A 114 -7.96 7.45 -19.47
C ASN A 114 -8.44 7.88 -20.86
N ALA A 115 -8.80 9.15 -21.03
CA ALA A 115 -9.12 9.71 -22.35
C ALA A 115 -7.91 9.72 -23.29
N ALA A 116 -6.72 10.08 -22.79
CA ALA A 116 -5.48 10.07 -23.56
C ALA A 116 -5.08 8.64 -23.97
N LEU A 117 -5.21 7.65 -23.07
CA LEU A 117 -4.97 6.25 -23.38
C LEU A 117 -5.93 5.71 -24.44
N ALA A 118 -7.21 6.06 -24.37
CA ALA A 118 -8.21 5.70 -25.38
C ALA A 118 -7.93 6.35 -26.75
N ALA A 119 -7.28 7.50 -26.77
CA ALA A 119 -6.84 8.18 -28.00
C ALA A 119 -5.51 7.65 -28.56
N GLY A 120 -4.95 6.57 -28.01
CA GLY A 120 -3.70 5.95 -28.46
C GLY A 120 -2.46 6.34 -27.67
N GLY A 121 -2.61 6.93 -26.50
CA GLY A 121 -1.50 7.13 -25.54
C GLY A 121 -0.91 5.81 -25.05
N MET A 122 0.31 5.87 -24.55
CA MET A 122 1.02 4.69 -24.03
C MET A 122 0.84 4.52 -22.52
N GLY A 123 0.84 3.26 -22.07
CA GLY A 123 0.82 2.90 -20.66
C GLY A 123 -0.42 2.10 -20.25
N THR A 124 -0.46 1.72 -18.99
CA THR A 124 -1.58 1.00 -18.38
C THR A 124 -2.52 1.95 -17.67
N ALA A 125 -3.80 1.60 -17.62
CA ALA A 125 -4.75 2.33 -16.76
C ALA A 125 -4.37 2.17 -15.29
N VAL A 126 -4.38 3.28 -14.55
CA VAL A 126 -4.12 3.32 -13.11
C VAL A 126 -5.28 4.07 -12.46
N SER A 127 -5.92 3.46 -11.47
CA SER A 127 -6.92 4.14 -10.65
C SER A 127 -6.23 5.06 -9.65
N PHE A 128 -6.69 6.31 -9.55
CA PHE A 128 -6.14 7.23 -8.55
C PHE A 128 -6.46 6.79 -7.12
N ASP A 129 -7.66 6.27 -6.90
CA ASP A 129 -8.05 5.78 -5.57
C ASP A 129 -7.15 4.59 -5.13
N ASP A 130 -6.80 3.69 -6.05
CA ASP A 130 -5.88 2.59 -5.79
C ASP A 130 -4.44 3.08 -5.55
N LEU A 131 -3.97 4.02 -6.37
CA LEU A 131 -2.67 4.66 -6.18
C LEU A 131 -2.56 5.31 -4.79
N TYR A 132 -3.53 6.13 -4.45
CA TYR A 132 -3.54 6.85 -3.18
C TYR A 132 -3.62 5.91 -1.98
N LEU A 133 -4.48 4.88 -2.04
CA LEU A 133 -4.61 3.91 -0.97
C LEU A 133 -3.34 3.07 -0.80
N LEU A 134 -2.77 2.55 -1.90
CA LEU A 134 -1.55 1.75 -1.87
C LEU A 134 -0.37 2.56 -1.33
N ALA A 135 -0.20 3.81 -1.80
CA ALA A 135 0.84 4.70 -1.31
C ALA A 135 0.72 4.98 0.19
N ARG A 136 -0.51 5.16 0.71
CA ARG A 136 -0.74 5.34 2.16
C ARG A 136 -0.41 4.10 2.97
N VAL A 137 -0.68 2.90 2.44
CA VAL A 137 -0.31 1.64 3.11
C VAL A 137 1.21 1.51 3.15
N ILE A 138 1.89 1.78 2.04
CA ILE A 138 3.35 1.76 1.99
C ILE A 138 3.93 2.78 2.98
N ASP A 139 3.42 4.01 3.03
CA ASP A 139 3.89 5.05 3.94
C ASP A 139 3.65 4.67 5.40
N ALA A 140 2.46 4.19 5.73
CA ALA A 140 2.14 3.78 7.09
C ALA A 140 3.01 2.62 7.61
N MET A 141 3.57 1.80 6.70
CA MET A 141 4.38 0.63 7.05
C MET A 141 5.87 0.82 6.80
N ALA A 142 6.24 1.67 5.86
CA ALA A 142 7.61 1.83 5.39
C ALA A 142 7.98 3.30 5.09
N GLY A 143 7.25 4.27 5.64
CA GLY A 143 7.44 5.70 5.35
C GLY A 143 8.65 6.35 6.02
N SER A 144 9.39 5.65 6.89
CA SER A 144 10.57 6.21 7.55
C SER A 144 11.70 6.52 6.55
N ASP A 145 12.36 7.68 6.74
CA ASP A 145 13.36 8.21 5.78
C ASP A 145 14.58 7.30 5.59
N TRP A 146 14.90 6.46 6.60
CA TRP A 146 16.03 5.53 6.54
C TRP A 146 15.70 4.20 5.85
N LEU A 147 14.44 3.94 5.51
CA LEU A 147 14.03 2.71 4.83
C LEU A 147 14.25 2.86 3.32
N THR A 148 14.63 1.76 2.69
CA THR A 148 14.94 1.72 1.26
C THR A 148 13.70 1.60 0.40
N ASP A 149 13.80 2.00 -0.86
CA ASP A 149 12.73 1.79 -1.84
C ASP A 149 12.46 0.31 -2.09
N ASP A 150 13.48 -0.56 -2.05
CA ASP A 150 13.27 -2.01 -2.14
C ASP A 150 12.34 -2.53 -1.04
N PHE A 151 12.49 -2.02 0.19
CA PHE A 151 11.59 -2.39 1.27
C PHE A 151 10.17 -1.86 1.03
N ARG A 152 10.03 -0.59 0.58
CA ARG A 152 8.74 0.01 0.23
C ARG A 152 8.05 -0.75 -0.89
N MET A 153 8.81 -1.13 -1.92
CA MET A 153 8.32 -1.94 -3.05
C MET A 153 7.79 -3.29 -2.55
N CYS A 154 8.55 -4.02 -1.73
CA CYS A 154 8.12 -5.29 -1.16
C CYS A 154 6.83 -5.16 -0.35
N VAL A 155 6.69 -4.11 0.47
CA VAL A 155 5.47 -3.84 1.25
C VAL A 155 4.25 -3.66 0.34
N GLY A 156 4.37 -2.84 -0.70
CA GLY A 156 3.28 -2.61 -1.64
C GLY A 156 2.98 -3.83 -2.52
N GLU A 157 4.02 -4.59 -2.88
CA GLU A 157 3.88 -5.77 -3.74
C GLU A 157 3.13 -6.91 -3.05
N VAL A 158 3.29 -7.10 -1.73
CA VAL A 158 2.45 -8.06 -0.97
C VAL A 158 0.97 -7.74 -1.12
N VAL A 159 0.58 -6.47 -1.10
CA VAL A 159 -0.83 -6.07 -1.33
C VAL A 159 -1.29 -6.51 -2.72
N LEU A 160 -0.49 -6.26 -3.76
CA LEU A 160 -0.83 -6.61 -5.14
C LEU A 160 -0.81 -8.12 -5.38
N ASN A 161 0.13 -8.85 -4.78
CA ASN A 161 0.19 -10.30 -4.83
C ASN A 161 -1.07 -10.91 -4.20
N ARG A 162 -1.54 -10.36 -3.08
CA ARG A 162 -2.82 -10.78 -2.48
C ARG A 162 -4.00 -10.50 -3.40
N VAL A 163 -4.06 -9.33 -4.04
CA VAL A 163 -5.12 -9.01 -5.03
C VAL A 163 -5.15 -10.01 -6.18
N ALA A 164 -3.98 -10.46 -6.63
CA ALA A 164 -3.86 -11.45 -7.71
C ALA A 164 -4.08 -12.90 -7.25
N SER A 165 -4.03 -13.15 -5.95
CA SER A 165 -4.14 -14.47 -5.36
C SER A 165 -5.58 -14.93 -5.21
N PRO A 166 -5.90 -16.21 -5.48
CA PRO A 166 -7.22 -16.78 -5.21
C PRO A 166 -7.54 -16.93 -3.70
N GLU A 167 -6.56 -16.72 -2.81
CA GLU A 167 -6.72 -16.85 -1.36
C GLU A 167 -7.25 -15.57 -0.70
N PHE A 168 -7.20 -14.44 -1.40
CA PHE A 168 -7.51 -13.12 -0.87
C PHE A 168 -8.57 -12.39 -1.71
N PRO A 169 -9.12 -11.27 -1.21
CA PRO A 169 -9.97 -10.42 -2.01
C PRO A 169 -9.25 -9.90 -3.26
N ASN A 170 -10.01 -9.58 -4.31
CA ASN A 170 -9.48 -9.22 -5.63
C ASN A 170 -9.41 -7.71 -5.90
N THR A 171 -9.49 -6.88 -4.86
CA THR A 171 -9.27 -5.42 -4.95
C THR A 171 -8.29 -4.96 -3.89
N ILE A 172 -7.52 -3.91 -4.19
CA ILE A 172 -6.59 -3.30 -3.23
C ILE A 172 -7.33 -2.89 -1.97
N ARG A 173 -8.50 -2.27 -2.12
CA ARG A 173 -9.31 -1.83 -1.00
C ARG A 173 -9.71 -3.00 -0.09
N ASP A 174 -10.23 -4.07 -0.64
CA ASP A 174 -10.74 -5.19 0.15
C ASP A 174 -9.60 -5.98 0.81
N VAL A 175 -8.43 -6.09 0.16
CA VAL A 175 -7.21 -6.66 0.76
C VAL A 175 -6.74 -5.81 1.94
N VAL A 176 -6.66 -4.48 1.75
CA VAL A 176 -6.14 -3.55 2.77
C VAL A 176 -7.07 -3.46 3.98
N TYR A 177 -8.38 -3.49 3.77
CA TYR A 177 -9.37 -3.42 4.85
C TYR A 177 -9.84 -4.82 5.33
N GLN A 178 -9.23 -5.89 4.83
CA GLN A 178 -9.54 -7.23 5.30
C GLN A 178 -9.28 -7.34 6.81
N ARG A 179 -10.28 -7.83 7.53
CA ARG A 179 -10.19 -7.96 8.99
C ARG A 179 -8.97 -8.77 9.39
N GLY A 180 -8.17 -8.21 10.30
CA GLY A 180 -7.01 -8.90 10.87
C GLY A 180 -5.73 -8.81 10.02
N GLN A 181 -5.72 -8.09 8.87
CA GLN A 181 -4.53 -8.00 8.01
C GLN A 181 -3.72 -6.71 8.27
N TYR A 182 -4.22 -5.57 7.92
CA TYR A 182 -3.50 -4.29 8.06
C TYR A 182 -4.07 -3.47 9.23
N ALA A 183 -3.65 -3.75 10.47
CA ALA A 183 -4.19 -3.06 11.66
C ALA A 183 -4.03 -1.54 11.59
N VAL A 184 -2.98 -1.06 10.93
CA VAL A 184 -2.66 0.37 10.77
C VAL A 184 -3.79 1.16 10.11
N VAL A 185 -4.55 0.57 9.18
CA VAL A 185 -5.59 1.30 8.44
C VAL A 185 -6.79 1.73 9.29
N ASN A 186 -6.94 1.13 10.46
CA ASN A 186 -8.01 1.48 11.40
C ASN A 186 -7.60 2.56 12.42
N THR A 187 -6.46 3.21 12.22
CA THR A 187 -5.94 4.24 13.12
C THR A 187 -6.31 5.64 12.66
N ALA A 188 -6.45 6.57 13.63
CA ALA A 188 -6.63 7.99 13.32
C ALA A 188 -5.42 8.55 12.53
N HIS A 189 -4.21 8.04 12.80
CA HIS A 189 -3.03 8.40 12.04
C HIS A 189 -3.20 8.07 10.55
N PHE A 190 -3.56 6.83 10.22
CA PHE A 190 -3.80 6.45 8.82
C PHE A 190 -4.91 7.29 8.17
N ALA A 191 -5.97 7.60 8.92
CA ALA A 191 -7.07 8.43 8.39
C ALA A 191 -6.58 9.83 7.93
N ALA A 192 -5.61 10.41 8.65
CA ALA A 192 -5.04 11.73 8.36
C ALA A 192 -3.79 11.68 7.46
N LEU A 193 -3.28 10.48 7.14
CA LEU A 193 -2.01 10.33 6.44
C LEU A 193 -2.12 10.78 4.98
N THR A 194 -1.29 11.73 4.59
CA THR A 194 -0.98 12.05 3.20
C THR A 194 0.35 11.38 2.86
N PRO A 195 0.41 10.54 1.83
CA PRO A 195 1.60 9.74 1.56
C PRO A 195 2.76 10.60 1.06
N ARG A 196 3.97 10.22 1.44
CA ARG A 196 5.21 10.83 0.98
C ARG A 196 5.47 10.50 -0.49
N TRP A 197 6.29 11.36 -1.11
CA TRP A 197 6.67 11.19 -2.51
C TRP A 197 7.24 9.80 -2.83
N GLU A 198 8.17 9.29 -2.03
CA GLU A 198 8.82 7.99 -2.23
C GLU A 198 7.81 6.84 -2.20
N CYS A 199 6.82 6.95 -1.33
CA CYS A 199 5.77 5.93 -1.21
C CYS A 199 4.78 6.01 -2.38
N VAL A 200 4.49 7.22 -2.88
CA VAL A 200 3.67 7.41 -4.09
C VAL A 200 4.42 6.88 -5.31
N ASP A 201 5.72 7.15 -5.44
CA ASP A 201 6.53 6.64 -6.54
C ASP A 201 6.58 5.10 -6.55
N CYS A 202 6.86 4.47 -5.41
CA CYS A 202 6.83 3.01 -5.29
C CYS A 202 5.45 2.43 -5.64
N ALA A 203 4.36 3.02 -5.15
CA ALA A 203 3.01 2.58 -5.48
C ALA A 203 2.72 2.68 -6.98
N LEU A 204 3.15 3.77 -7.62
CA LEU A 204 2.97 4.01 -9.03
C LEU A 204 3.74 2.98 -9.90
N ARG A 205 5.01 2.73 -9.58
CA ARG A 205 5.84 1.71 -10.25
C ARG A 205 5.20 0.33 -10.15
N LEU A 206 4.71 -0.03 -8.98
CA LEU A 206 4.01 -1.30 -8.76
C LEU A 206 2.72 -1.41 -9.59
N LEU A 207 1.90 -0.34 -9.64
CA LEU A 207 0.67 -0.32 -10.45
C LEU A 207 0.95 -0.32 -11.95
N GLN A 208 2.13 0.14 -12.37
CA GLN A 208 2.61 0.04 -13.74
C GLN A 208 3.21 -1.33 -14.08
N GLY A 209 3.30 -2.25 -13.13
CA GLY A 209 3.70 -3.64 -13.35
C GLY A 209 5.13 -3.99 -12.93
N GLU A 210 5.86 -3.07 -12.27
CA GLU A 210 7.17 -3.41 -11.69
C GLU A 210 6.98 -4.43 -10.56
N ARG A 211 7.86 -5.45 -10.52
CA ARG A 211 7.80 -6.53 -9.53
C ARG A 211 9.20 -6.91 -9.08
N HIS A 212 9.35 -7.16 -7.78
CA HIS A 212 10.59 -7.57 -7.12
C HIS A 212 10.48 -8.96 -6.50
N MET A 213 9.25 -9.47 -6.35
CA MET A 213 8.96 -10.76 -5.73
C MET A 213 8.12 -11.64 -6.64
N VAL A 214 8.09 -12.93 -6.35
CA VAL A 214 7.16 -13.86 -7.01
C VAL A 214 5.75 -13.71 -6.47
N ALA A 215 4.74 -14.02 -7.29
CA ALA A 215 3.32 -13.84 -6.95
C ALA A 215 2.88 -14.60 -5.68
N ALA A 216 3.57 -15.68 -5.33
CA ALA A 216 3.29 -16.46 -4.12
C ALA A 216 3.73 -15.79 -2.81
N VAL A 217 4.47 -14.66 -2.83
CA VAL A 217 4.84 -13.93 -1.62
C VAL A 217 3.66 -13.08 -1.17
N VAL A 218 2.90 -13.59 -0.23
CA VAL A 218 1.65 -12.99 0.26
C VAL A 218 1.66 -12.67 1.75
N TYR A 219 2.71 -13.09 2.46
CA TYR A 219 2.86 -12.80 3.89
C TYR A 219 3.97 -11.80 4.15
N GLN A 220 3.69 -10.87 5.06
CA GLN A 220 4.63 -9.91 5.62
C GLN A 220 4.40 -9.82 7.12
N ALA A 221 5.44 -10.07 7.91
CA ALA A 221 5.36 -10.08 9.37
C ALA A 221 6.71 -9.77 10.02
N ASP A 222 6.71 -9.52 11.33
CA ASP A 222 7.89 -9.43 12.19
C ASP A 222 8.38 -10.82 12.66
N TYR A 223 7.74 -11.89 12.19
CA TYR A 223 8.10 -13.28 12.41
C TYR A 223 7.91 -14.10 11.13
N LEU A 224 8.54 -15.29 11.08
CA LEU A 224 8.39 -16.20 9.93
C LEU A 224 6.96 -16.77 9.87
N GLN A 225 6.31 -16.54 8.75
CA GLN A 225 4.96 -17.02 8.45
C GLN A 225 4.99 -17.78 7.12
N GLY A 226 5.46 -19.01 7.15
CA GLY A 226 5.70 -19.81 5.96
C GLY A 226 7.16 -19.82 5.50
N GLU A 227 7.40 -20.26 4.25
CA GLU A 227 8.74 -20.30 3.67
C GLU A 227 9.26 -18.89 3.38
N LEU A 228 10.48 -18.60 3.84
CA LEU A 228 11.11 -17.29 3.65
C LEU A 228 11.47 -17.05 2.19
N PHE A 229 11.01 -15.95 1.62
CA PHE A 229 11.48 -15.42 0.34
C PHE A 229 12.60 -14.39 0.54
N THR A 230 12.36 -13.35 1.35
CA THR A 230 13.35 -12.33 1.69
C THR A 230 13.08 -11.70 3.06
N MET A 231 14.05 -10.97 3.60
CA MET A 231 13.89 -10.25 4.86
C MET A 231 14.67 -8.94 4.85
N PHE A 232 14.18 -7.99 5.64
CA PHE A 232 14.82 -6.69 5.85
C PHE A 232 15.05 -6.50 7.35
N PRO A 233 16.29 -6.67 7.83
CA PRO A 233 16.65 -6.37 9.23
C PRO A 233 16.77 -4.87 9.42
N ASP A 234 16.11 -4.33 10.44
CA ASP A 234 16.21 -2.94 10.85
C ASP A 234 16.45 -2.83 12.36
N ARG A 235 17.27 -1.85 12.77
CA ARG A 235 17.63 -1.69 14.19
C ARG A 235 16.51 -1.11 15.03
N GLN A 236 15.58 -0.38 14.44
CA GLN A 236 14.49 0.29 15.14
C GLN A 236 13.19 -0.50 15.03
N LEU A 237 12.92 -1.10 13.86
CA LEU A 237 11.67 -1.80 13.55
C LEU A 237 11.77 -3.31 13.81
N GLY A 238 13.00 -3.84 14.00
CA GLY A 238 13.23 -5.28 14.01
C GLY A 238 13.35 -5.84 12.58
N THR A 239 13.19 -7.14 12.44
CA THR A 239 13.27 -7.79 11.11
C THR A 239 11.89 -7.98 10.54
N THR A 240 11.67 -7.52 9.32
CA THR A 240 10.46 -7.83 8.55
C THR A 240 10.76 -8.99 7.60
N TYR A 241 9.93 -10.01 7.65
CA TYR A 241 10.00 -11.22 6.82
C TYR A 241 8.92 -11.17 5.75
N PHE A 242 9.30 -11.51 4.51
CA PHE A 242 8.39 -11.67 3.38
C PHE A 242 8.39 -13.15 3.01
N CYS A 243 7.24 -13.79 3.13
CA CYS A 243 7.12 -15.24 3.05
C CYS A 243 6.12 -15.67 1.98
N LEU A 244 6.36 -16.88 1.45
CA LEU A 244 5.51 -17.53 0.48
C LEU A 244 4.19 -18.00 1.15
N SER A 245 3.14 -18.14 0.34
CA SER A 245 1.93 -18.85 0.73
C SER A 245 2.23 -20.30 1.10
N ASP A 246 1.50 -20.83 2.08
CA ASP A 246 1.53 -22.26 2.41
C ASP A 246 0.84 -23.11 1.32
N ARG A 247 0.19 -22.48 0.34
CA ARG A 247 -0.58 -23.11 -0.75
C ARG A 247 0.03 -22.81 -2.11
N LEU A 248 1.32 -23.18 -2.28
CA LEU A 248 2.09 -22.90 -3.50
C LEU A 248 1.45 -23.48 -4.77
N GLU A 249 0.65 -24.54 -4.66
CA GLU A 249 -0.08 -25.15 -5.78
C GLU A 249 -1.06 -24.18 -6.46
N LEU A 250 -1.44 -23.08 -5.81
CA LEU A 250 -2.33 -22.05 -6.38
C LEU A 250 -1.60 -21.03 -7.27
N TYR A 251 -0.27 -21.07 -7.30
CA TYR A 251 0.57 -20.09 -7.98
C TYR A 251 1.43 -20.70 -9.10
N SER A 252 1.14 -21.98 -9.46
CA SER A 252 1.83 -22.75 -10.52
C SER A 252 1.21 -22.56 -11.89
#